data_49252240f8d7e7d5fba6f6cd1c956724
#
_entry.id   49252240f8d7e7d5fba6f6cd1c956724
#
_cell.length_a   1.000
_cell.length_b   1.000
_cell.length_c   1.000
_cell.angle_alpha   90.00
_cell.angle_beta   90.00
_cell.angle_gamma   90.00
#
_symmetry.space_group_name_H-M   'P 1'
#
loop_
_entity.id
_entity.type
_entity.pdbx_description
1 polymer ?
#
loop_
_entity_poly.entity_id
_entity_poly.type
_entity_poly.pdbx_seq_one_letter_code
_entity_poly.pdbx_strand_id
1 'polypeptide(L)'
;MAENVLEAVSVNKYFYDPVKFRVLTNLSFSIEKGTFVSVVGKSGCGKSTLLYILSTMDTDYEGEIILDREYLHEKNSDELAAIRNAKIGFVFQFHYLIEEFNVLRNVMLPGIKLGKLSKQELEARAYEQLKMLGVSDQALKRPNQLSGGQKQRVSIARALINEPLIIMGDEPTGNLDKKNSDIVFGIFQDLCAEKKQTLLIVTHDLDFAKRSDRVIEMRDGQIMT
;
A
#
# COMPACT_ATOMS: atom_id res chain seq x y z
N MET A 1 -23.72 7.87 7.37
CA MET A 1 -22.58 8.52 6.70
C MET A 1 -21.50 7.46 6.58
N ALA A 2 -20.84 7.36 5.42
CA ALA A 2 -19.73 6.44 5.26
C ALA A 2 -18.58 6.82 6.22
N GLU A 3 -17.89 5.85 6.78
CA GLU A 3 -16.79 6.05 7.72
C GLU A 3 -15.49 6.22 6.93
N ASN A 4 -14.77 7.34 7.13
CA ASN A 4 -13.47 7.55 6.54
C ASN A 4 -12.41 6.74 7.30
N VAL A 5 -11.56 6.01 6.58
CA VAL A 5 -10.39 5.33 7.15
C VAL A 5 -9.16 6.22 7.13
N LEU A 6 -9.06 7.08 6.12
CA LEU A 6 -7.93 8.00 5.92
C LEU A 6 -8.44 9.37 5.48
N GLU A 7 -7.87 10.42 6.06
CA GLU A 7 -8.13 11.80 5.65
C GLU A 7 -6.81 12.55 5.53
N ALA A 8 -6.69 13.34 4.48
CA ALA A 8 -5.61 14.30 4.25
C ALA A 8 -6.21 15.70 4.24
N VAL A 9 -5.65 16.63 5.01
CA VAL A 9 -6.16 17.99 5.15
C VAL A 9 -5.04 18.98 4.90
N SER A 10 -5.17 19.78 3.84
CA SER A 10 -4.25 20.86 3.45
C SER A 10 -2.77 20.42 3.37
N VAL A 11 -2.53 19.20 2.87
CA VAL A 11 -1.18 18.63 2.82
C VAL A 11 -0.32 19.35 1.80
N ASN A 12 0.87 19.82 2.25
CA ASN A 12 1.91 20.41 1.43
C ASN A 12 3.22 19.66 1.63
N LYS A 13 4.02 19.54 0.58
CA LYS A 13 5.37 18.96 0.65
C LYS A 13 6.36 19.78 -0.14
N TYR A 14 7.51 20.02 0.48
CA TYR A 14 8.65 20.71 -0.12
C TYR A 14 9.88 19.81 -0.09
N PHE A 15 10.70 19.90 -1.12
CA PHE A 15 12.09 19.44 -1.09
C PHE A 15 13.03 20.64 -1.13
N TYR A 16 14.25 20.48 -0.58
CA TYR A 16 15.17 21.58 -0.34
C TYR A 16 16.53 21.39 -1.03
N ASP A 17 16.68 20.41 -1.90
CA ASP A 17 17.96 20.12 -2.58
C ASP A 17 17.80 20.16 -4.10
N PRO A 18 18.56 21.00 -4.82
CA PRO A 18 19.44 22.09 -4.36
C PRO A 18 18.69 23.39 -4.01
N VAL A 19 17.43 23.53 -4.44
CA VAL A 19 16.59 24.72 -4.22
C VAL A 19 15.23 24.24 -3.71
N LYS A 20 14.64 25.01 -2.79
CA LYS A 20 13.30 24.74 -2.28
C LYS A 20 12.30 24.70 -3.45
N PHE A 21 11.63 23.57 -3.65
CA PHE A 21 10.53 23.45 -4.58
C PHE A 21 9.36 22.69 -3.94
N ARG A 22 8.16 23.08 -4.32
CA ARG A 22 6.93 22.46 -3.80
C ARG A 22 6.53 21.28 -4.71
N VAL A 23 6.33 20.11 -4.11
CA VAL A 23 5.90 18.91 -4.81
C VAL A 23 4.41 18.63 -4.60
N LEU A 24 3.87 18.93 -3.40
CA LEU A 24 2.45 18.83 -3.12
C LEU A 24 1.91 20.17 -2.65
N THR A 25 0.72 20.53 -3.13
CA THR A 25 0.10 21.83 -2.91
C THR A 25 -1.32 21.69 -2.40
N ASN A 26 -1.52 21.94 -1.10
CA ASN A 26 -2.81 22.04 -0.45
C ASN A 26 -3.77 20.88 -0.78
N LEU A 27 -3.28 19.63 -0.66
CA LEU A 27 -4.09 18.46 -0.95
C LEU A 27 -5.05 18.17 0.19
N SER A 28 -6.35 18.03 -0.15
CA SER A 28 -7.37 17.62 0.81
C SER A 28 -8.30 16.59 0.17
N PHE A 29 -8.41 15.43 0.80
CA PHE A 29 -9.32 14.36 0.39
C PHE A 29 -9.51 13.34 1.50
N SER A 30 -10.51 12.48 1.36
CA SER A 30 -10.73 11.36 2.27
C SER A 30 -10.90 10.04 1.50
N ILE A 31 -10.66 8.93 2.19
CA ILE A 31 -10.87 7.57 1.71
C ILE A 31 -11.85 6.88 2.64
N GLU A 32 -12.96 6.43 2.07
CA GLU A 32 -13.99 5.68 2.79
C GLU A 32 -13.54 4.24 3.02
N LYS A 33 -13.94 3.68 4.14
CA LYS A 33 -13.64 2.29 4.50
C LYS A 33 -14.28 1.32 3.49
N GLY A 34 -13.50 0.33 3.07
CA GLY A 34 -13.96 -0.71 2.15
C GLY A 34 -14.09 -0.24 0.71
N THR A 35 -13.45 0.87 0.32
CA THR A 35 -13.41 1.36 -1.07
C THR A 35 -12.08 1.09 -1.74
N PHE A 36 -12.11 0.90 -3.05
CA PHE A 36 -10.93 0.82 -3.91
C PHE A 36 -10.71 2.17 -4.61
N VAL A 37 -9.70 2.91 -4.18
CA VAL A 37 -9.35 4.23 -4.73
C VAL A 37 -8.06 4.14 -5.52
N SER A 38 -8.05 4.66 -6.74
CA SER A 38 -6.86 4.82 -7.57
C SER A 38 -6.45 6.29 -7.66
N VAL A 39 -5.15 6.57 -7.50
CA VAL A 39 -4.56 7.89 -7.74
C VAL A 39 -3.78 7.84 -9.05
N VAL A 40 -4.17 8.66 -10.00
CA VAL A 40 -3.55 8.73 -11.33
C VAL A 40 -2.93 10.10 -11.60
N GLY A 41 -2.01 10.15 -12.55
CA GLY A 41 -1.39 11.39 -13.01
C GLY A 41 -0.06 11.12 -13.72
N LYS A 42 0.48 12.14 -14.37
CA LYS A 42 1.76 12.05 -15.09
C LYS A 42 2.91 11.67 -14.14
N SER A 43 3.97 11.07 -14.70
CA SER A 43 5.20 10.82 -13.93
C SER A 43 5.72 12.14 -13.35
N GLY A 44 6.20 12.11 -12.10
CA GLY A 44 6.72 13.29 -11.41
C GLY A 44 5.67 14.25 -10.82
N CYS A 45 4.35 14.01 -10.94
CA CYS A 45 3.34 14.91 -10.38
C CYS A 45 3.12 14.77 -8.86
N GLY A 46 3.92 13.95 -8.14
CA GLY A 46 3.88 13.84 -6.68
C GLY A 46 3.12 12.63 -6.12
N LYS A 47 2.63 11.67 -6.92
CA LYS A 47 1.82 10.53 -6.46
C LYS A 47 2.54 9.65 -5.43
N SER A 48 3.76 9.20 -5.71
CA SER A 48 4.54 8.38 -4.77
C SER A 48 4.90 9.17 -3.52
N THR A 49 5.21 10.47 -3.64
CA THR A 49 5.44 11.37 -2.50
C THR A 49 4.21 11.42 -1.61
N LEU A 50 3.02 11.63 -2.19
CA LEU A 50 1.76 11.59 -1.44
C LEU A 50 1.59 10.24 -0.72
N LEU A 51 1.78 9.13 -1.43
CA LEU A 51 1.63 7.80 -0.86
C LEU A 51 2.59 7.54 0.31
N TYR A 52 3.85 8.02 0.23
CA TYR A 52 4.83 7.88 1.30
C TYR A 52 4.47 8.71 2.54
N ILE A 53 3.89 9.89 2.36
CA ILE A 53 3.34 10.70 3.46
C ILE A 53 2.17 9.95 4.12
N LEU A 54 1.18 9.52 3.35
CA LEU A 54 0.00 8.81 3.84
C LEU A 54 0.37 7.51 4.56
N SER A 55 1.43 6.83 4.12
CA SER A 55 1.93 5.61 4.74
C SER A 55 2.89 5.83 5.90
N THR A 56 3.10 7.07 6.33
CA THR A 56 4.05 7.46 7.39
C THR A 56 5.53 7.15 7.11
N MET A 57 5.89 6.91 5.85
CA MET A 57 7.29 6.73 5.44
C MET A 57 8.03 8.06 5.29
N ASP A 58 7.32 9.12 4.89
CA ASP A 58 7.81 10.49 4.88
C ASP A 58 6.98 11.30 5.89
N THR A 59 7.64 11.88 6.87
CA THR A 59 7.03 12.65 7.96
C THR A 59 7.28 14.14 7.88
N ASP A 60 8.05 14.59 6.87
CA ASP A 60 8.35 15.99 6.62
C ASP A 60 7.31 16.60 5.66
N TYR A 61 6.18 17.03 6.20
CA TYR A 61 5.10 17.69 5.46
C TYR A 61 4.36 18.70 6.33
N GLU A 62 3.62 19.61 5.71
CA GLU A 62 2.68 20.52 6.37
C GLU A 62 1.24 20.01 6.15
N GLY A 63 0.33 20.32 7.07
CA GLY A 63 -1.05 19.85 7.06
C GLY A 63 -1.28 18.66 7.98
N GLU A 64 -2.41 17.96 7.81
CA GLU A 64 -2.80 16.89 8.71
C GLU A 64 -3.11 15.60 7.94
N ILE A 65 -2.68 14.48 8.49
CA ILE A 65 -3.10 13.13 8.08
C ILE A 65 -3.78 12.47 9.27
N ILE A 66 -4.98 11.97 9.04
CA ILE A 66 -5.78 11.26 10.03
C ILE A 66 -6.01 9.83 9.52
N LEU A 67 -5.59 8.84 10.28
CA LEU A 67 -5.81 7.41 9.99
C LEU A 67 -6.63 6.81 11.12
N ASP A 68 -7.82 6.29 10.81
CA ASP A 68 -8.70 5.66 11.80
C ASP A 68 -8.95 6.58 13.01
N ARG A 69 -9.24 7.85 12.75
CA ARG A 69 -9.46 8.92 13.74
C ARG A 69 -8.24 9.34 14.57
N GLU A 70 -7.04 8.81 14.25
CA GLU A 70 -5.79 9.20 14.90
C GLU A 70 -5.04 10.23 14.06
N TYR A 71 -4.66 11.35 14.66
CA TYR A 71 -3.82 12.38 14.03
C TYR A 71 -2.37 11.92 14.00
N LEU A 72 -1.81 11.74 12.80
CA LEU A 72 -0.47 11.17 12.64
C LEU A 72 0.65 12.16 12.96
N HIS A 73 0.42 13.48 12.79
CA HIS A 73 1.40 14.52 13.08
C HIS A 73 1.71 14.67 14.59
N GLU A 74 0.85 14.14 15.47
CA GLU A 74 1.05 14.13 16.92
C GLU A 74 1.94 12.97 17.39
N LYS A 75 2.29 12.04 16.52
CA LYS A 75 2.98 10.79 16.83
C LYS A 75 4.49 10.90 16.63
N ASN A 76 5.25 10.27 17.51
CA ASN A 76 6.69 10.11 17.34
C ASN A 76 7.03 8.99 16.34
N SER A 77 8.31 8.85 15.98
CA SER A 77 8.78 7.90 14.97
C SER A 77 8.46 6.43 15.30
N ASP A 78 8.52 6.04 16.57
CA ASP A 78 8.25 4.67 17.01
C ASP A 78 6.75 4.37 16.96
N GLU A 79 5.91 5.31 17.35
CA GLU A 79 4.46 5.22 17.23
C GLU A 79 4.03 5.14 15.75
N LEU A 80 4.60 5.97 14.88
CA LEU A 80 4.34 5.91 13.44
C LEU A 80 4.78 4.58 12.84
N ALA A 81 5.93 4.04 13.27
CA ALA A 81 6.39 2.72 12.82
C ALA A 81 5.45 1.60 13.29
N ALA A 82 4.92 1.69 14.52
CA ALA A 82 3.94 0.74 15.04
C ALA A 82 2.60 0.83 14.29
N ILE A 83 2.09 2.04 14.02
CA ILE A 83 0.88 2.29 13.23
C ILE A 83 1.06 1.73 11.82
N ARG A 84 2.17 2.05 11.15
CA ARG A 84 2.49 1.54 9.82
C ARG A 84 2.48 0.02 9.77
N ASN A 85 3.14 -0.64 10.73
CA ASN A 85 3.19 -2.10 10.78
C ASN A 85 1.84 -2.75 11.09
N ALA A 86 1.00 -2.11 11.92
CA ALA A 86 -0.27 -2.68 12.37
C ALA A 86 -1.45 -2.36 11.45
N LYS A 87 -1.51 -1.12 10.91
CA LYS A 87 -2.70 -0.58 10.23
C LYS A 87 -2.54 -0.41 8.73
N ILE A 88 -1.31 -0.43 8.18
CA ILE A 88 -1.03 -0.17 6.77
C ILE A 88 -0.33 -1.38 6.15
N GLY A 89 -0.92 -1.97 5.11
CA GLY A 89 -0.25 -2.91 4.23
C GLY A 89 0.35 -2.17 3.04
N PHE A 90 1.64 -2.34 2.77
CA PHE A 90 2.28 -1.64 1.65
C PHE A 90 2.74 -2.61 0.56
N VAL A 91 2.38 -2.30 -0.69
CA VAL A 91 2.75 -3.06 -1.89
C VAL A 91 3.54 -2.15 -2.83
N PHE A 92 4.82 -2.47 -3.03
CA PHE A 92 5.73 -1.69 -3.87
C PHE A 92 5.74 -2.19 -5.32
N GLN A 93 6.18 -1.33 -6.23
CA GLN A 93 6.47 -1.68 -7.62
C GLN A 93 7.60 -2.72 -7.72
N PHE A 94 8.66 -2.54 -6.91
CA PHE A 94 9.70 -3.54 -6.68
C PHE A 94 9.33 -4.30 -5.42
N HIS A 95 9.23 -5.60 -5.49
CA HIS A 95 8.63 -6.46 -4.45
C HIS A 95 9.32 -6.37 -3.09
N TYR A 96 10.61 -5.99 -3.04
CA TYR A 96 11.47 -5.90 -1.84
C TYR A 96 11.35 -7.13 -0.93
N LEU A 97 11.41 -8.32 -1.55
CA LEU A 97 11.51 -9.57 -0.83
C LEU A 97 12.96 -9.78 -0.40
N ILE A 98 13.16 -10.25 0.82
CA ILE A 98 14.49 -10.56 1.37
C ILE A 98 14.94 -11.89 0.77
N GLU A 99 16.00 -11.86 -0.04
CA GLU A 99 16.48 -13.00 -0.82
C GLU A 99 17.02 -14.16 0.05
N GLU A 100 17.48 -13.86 1.27
CA GLU A 100 17.97 -14.84 2.24
C GLU A 100 16.86 -15.66 2.88
N PHE A 101 15.62 -15.16 2.81
CA PHE A 101 14.44 -15.80 3.39
C PHE A 101 13.62 -16.51 2.32
N ASN A 102 12.98 -17.61 2.70
CA ASN A 102 11.96 -18.21 1.84
C ASN A 102 10.70 -17.32 1.78
N VAL A 103 9.79 -17.66 0.88
CA VAL A 103 8.52 -16.94 0.67
C VAL A 103 7.72 -16.84 1.96
N LEU A 104 7.54 -17.96 2.66
CA LEU A 104 6.76 -18.01 3.90
C LEU A 104 7.31 -17.04 4.94
N ARG A 105 8.64 -17.04 5.16
CA ARG A 105 9.27 -16.13 6.12
C ARG A 105 9.17 -14.66 5.70
N ASN A 106 9.25 -14.38 4.40
CA ASN A 106 9.02 -13.01 3.89
C ASN A 106 7.61 -12.51 4.25
N VAL A 107 6.58 -13.34 4.09
CA VAL A 107 5.20 -13.00 4.46
C VAL A 107 5.04 -12.81 5.96
N MET A 108 5.70 -13.62 6.77
CA MET A 108 5.60 -13.57 8.24
C MET A 108 6.29 -12.34 8.87
N LEU A 109 7.24 -11.68 8.19
CA LEU A 109 8.07 -10.62 8.77
C LEU A 109 7.28 -9.51 9.52
N PRO A 110 6.25 -8.89 8.93
CA PRO A 110 5.50 -7.86 9.63
C PRO A 110 4.76 -8.39 10.86
N GLY A 111 4.28 -9.64 10.80
CA GLY A 111 3.61 -10.30 11.94
C GLY A 111 4.58 -10.65 13.07
N ILE A 112 5.81 -11.06 12.74
CA ILE A 112 6.88 -11.26 13.72
C ILE A 112 7.17 -9.94 14.45
N LYS A 113 7.28 -8.83 13.71
CA LYS A 113 7.51 -7.50 14.30
C LYS A 113 6.33 -7.03 15.15
N LEU A 114 5.09 -7.36 14.77
CA LEU A 114 3.89 -7.00 15.52
C LEU A 114 3.78 -7.77 16.84
N GLY A 115 4.22 -9.05 16.87
CA GLY A 115 4.32 -9.84 18.08
C GLY A 115 3.00 -10.26 18.73
N LYS A 116 1.87 -10.19 18.02
CA LYS A 116 0.53 -10.52 18.56
C LYS A 116 0.18 -12.01 18.51
N LEU A 117 0.84 -12.77 17.63
CA LEU A 117 0.57 -14.18 17.39
C LEU A 117 1.78 -15.03 17.78
N SER A 118 1.53 -16.25 18.22
CA SER A 118 2.57 -17.26 18.33
C SER A 118 3.15 -17.58 16.94
N LYS A 119 4.33 -18.18 16.92
CA LYS A 119 4.98 -18.58 15.65
C LYS A 119 4.09 -19.51 14.84
N GLN A 120 3.41 -20.46 15.48
CA GLN A 120 2.54 -21.44 14.81
C GLN A 120 1.30 -20.79 14.20
N GLU A 121 0.64 -19.91 14.93
CA GLU A 121 -0.52 -19.16 14.43
C GLU A 121 -0.13 -18.24 13.26
N LEU A 122 1.02 -17.55 13.36
CA LEU A 122 1.50 -16.68 12.30
C LEU A 122 1.89 -17.46 11.03
N GLU A 123 2.49 -18.64 11.21
CA GLU A 123 2.84 -19.53 10.10
C GLU A 123 1.57 -20.04 9.39
N ALA A 124 0.57 -20.48 10.14
CA ALA A 124 -0.71 -20.90 9.59
C ALA A 124 -1.39 -19.76 8.82
N ARG A 125 -1.45 -18.57 9.41
CA ARG A 125 -1.99 -17.37 8.74
C ARG A 125 -1.23 -17.04 7.45
N ALA A 126 0.09 -17.10 7.46
CA ALA A 126 0.90 -16.84 6.27
C ALA A 126 0.62 -17.85 5.15
N TYR A 127 0.46 -19.13 5.48
CA TYR A 127 0.04 -20.14 4.50
C TYR A 127 -1.36 -19.87 3.94
N GLU A 128 -2.33 -19.45 4.76
CA GLU A 128 -3.66 -19.07 4.30
C GLU A 128 -3.61 -17.88 3.33
N GLN A 129 -2.82 -16.83 3.64
CA GLN A 129 -2.63 -15.71 2.72
C GLN A 129 -2.01 -16.16 1.39
N LEU A 130 -0.96 -16.98 1.43
CA LEU A 130 -0.34 -17.52 0.23
C LEU A 130 -1.30 -18.40 -0.58
N LYS A 131 -2.17 -19.18 0.08
CA LYS A 131 -3.18 -20.02 -0.56
C LYS A 131 -4.24 -19.17 -1.24
N MET A 132 -4.77 -18.16 -0.58
CA MET A 132 -5.73 -17.20 -1.13
C MET A 132 -5.19 -16.54 -2.41
N LEU A 133 -3.88 -16.26 -2.45
CA LEU A 133 -3.21 -15.62 -3.59
C LEU A 133 -2.66 -16.62 -4.62
N GLY A 134 -2.93 -17.93 -4.46
CA GLY A 134 -2.53 -18.98 -5.40
C GLY A 134 -1.03 -19.16 -5.55
N VAL A 135 -0.27 -19.01 -4.44
CA VAL A 135 1.20 -19.18 -4.40
C VAL A 135 1.69 -20.00 -3.20
N SER A 136 0.82 -20.77 -2.55
CA SER A 136 1.18 -21.58 -1.38
C SER A 136 2.17 -22.70 -1.69
N ASP A 137 2.17 -23.23 -2.91
CA ASP A 137 3.14 -24.20 -3.43
C ASP A 137 4.58 -23.64 -3.54
N GLN A 138 4.71 -22.31 -3.49
CA GLN A 138 5.98 -21.60 -3.51
C GLN A 138 6.53 -21.27 -2.11
N ALA A 139 5.82 -21.60 -1.03
CA ALA A 139 6.10 -21.14 0.35
C ALA A 139 7.54 -21.38 0.82
N LEU A 140 8.16 -22.50 0.44
CA LEU A 140 9.50 -22.87 0.85
C LEU A 140 10.60 -22.41 -0.12
N LYS A 141 10.23 -21.88 -1.29
CA LYS A 141 11.20 -21.34 -2.28
C LYS A 141 11.75 -19.98 -1.84
N ARG A 142 12.90 -19.63 -2.41
CA ARG A 142 13.49 -18.30 -2.28
C ARG A 142 12.94 -17.35 -3.35
N PRO A 143 12.95 -16.02 -3.12
CA PRO A 143 12.42 -15.03 -4.07
C PRO A 143 13.02 -15.14 -5.49
N ASN A 144 14.31 -15.43 -5.61
CA ASN A 144 14.99 -15.58 -6.91
C ASN A 144 14.46 -16.76 -7.76
N GLN A 145 13.71 -17.69 -7.17
CA GLN A 145 13.09 -18.84 -7.85
C GLN A 145 11.67 -18.56 -8.36
N LEU A 146 11.17 -17.33 -8.14
CA LEU A 146 9.80 -16.91 -8.48
C LEU A 146 9.76 -16.06 -9.74
N SER A 147 8.67 -16.18 -10.51
CA SER A 147 8.33 -15.21 -11.55
C SER A 147 7.93 -13.84 -10.95
N GLY A 148 7.98 -12.77 -11.76
CA GLY A 148 7.56 -11.43 -11.32
C GLY A 148 6.15 -11.40 -10.74
N GLY A 149 5.18 -12.03 -11.41
CA GLY A 149 3.80 -12.12 -10.91
C GLY A 149 3.66 -12.94 -9.62
N GLN A 150 4.50 -13.99 -9.42
CA GLN A 150 4.54 -14.71 -8.15
C GLN A 150 5.12 -13.85 -7.03
N LYS A 151 6.23 -13.13 -7.27
CA LYS A 151 6.82 -12.18 -6.33
C LYS A 151 5.81 -11.12 -5.89
N GLN A 152 5.03 -10.59 -6.85
CA GLN A 152 4.00 -9.59 -6.55
C GLN A 152 2.90 -10.16 -5.65
N ARG A 153 2.41 -11.36 -5.93
CA ARG A 153 1.42 -12.01 -5.06
C ARG A 153 1.96 -12.30 -3.65
N VAL A 154 3.23 -12.65 -3.54
CA VAL A 154 3.90 -12.79 -2.22
C VAL A 154 4.00 -11.45 -1.50
N SER A 155 4.29 -10.35 -2.19
CA SER A 155 4.33 -9.01 -1.58
C SER A 155 2.95 -8.56 -1.10
N ILE A 156 1.87 -8.92 -1.81
CA ILE A 156 0.49 -8.69 -1.38
C ILE A 156 0.17 -9.55 -0.14
N ALA A 157 0.56 -10.85 -0.12
CA ALA A 157 0.40 -11.70 1.06
C ALA A 157 1.07 -11.11 2.30
N ARG A 158 2.30 -10.57 2.12
CA ARG A 158 3.03 -9.89 3.18
C ARG A 158 2.31 -8.64 3.67
N ALA A 159 1.71 -7.86 2.77
CA ALA A 159 0.96 -6.67 3.13
C ALA A 159 -0.31 -7.00 3.94
N LEU A 160 -0.91 -8.18 3.72
CA LEU A 160 -2.15 -8.63 4.38
C LEU A 160 -1.94 -9.31 5.74
N ILE A 161 -0.72 -9.72 6.10
CA ILE A 161 -0.48 -10.62 7.24
C ILE A 161 -0.97 -10.10 8.59
N ASN A 162 -0.94 -8.77 8.78
CA ASN A 162 -1.39 -8.10 10.00
C ASN A 162 -2.85 -7.61 9.94
N GLU A 163 -3.63 -7.97 8.90
CA GLU A 163 -5.01 -7.52 8.69
C GLU A 163 -5.13 -5.99 8.73
N PRO A 164 -4.40 -5.28 7.84
CA PRO A 164 -4.34 -3.82 7.88
C PRO A 164 -5.69 -3.17 7.58
N LEU A 165 -5.89 -1.94 8.07
CA LEU A 165 -7.08 -1.14 7.76
C LEU A 165 -7.11 -0.69 6.30
N ILE A 166 -5.93 -0.43 5.73
CA ILE A 166 -5.77 0.02 4.35
C ILE A 166 -4.53 -0.62 3.71
N ILE A 167 -4.65 -1.03 2.46
CA ILE A 167 -3.51 -1.42 1.62
C ILE A 167 -3.19 -0.26 0.70
N MET A 168 -1.94 0.15 0.71
CA MET A 168 -1.39 1.19 -0.15
C MET A 168 -0.44 0.57 -1.16
N GLY A 169 -0.60 0.89 -2.45
CA GLY A 169 0.23 0.35 -3.52
C GLY A 169 0.86 1.44 -4.38
N ASP A 170 2.17 1.38 -4.56
CA ASP A 170 2.90 2.25 -5.49
C ASP A 170 3.22 1.46 -6.76
N GLU A 171 2.48 1.73 -7.84
CA GLU A 171 2.61 1.07 -9.15
C GLU A 171 2.68 -0.47 -9.07
N PRO A 172 1.75 -1.15 -8.39
CA PRO A 172 1.88 -2.57 -8.04
C PRO A 172 1.88 -3.52 -9.25
N THR A 173 1.56 -3.02 -10.44
CA THR A 173 1.56 -3.76 -11.71
C THR A 173 2.59 -3.24 -12.72
N GLY A 174 3.34 -2.19 -12.37
CA GLY A 174 4.22 -1.48 -13.30
C GLY A 174 5.34 -2.32 -13.93
N ASN A 175 5.74 -3.42 -13.28
CA ASN A 175 6.78 -4.34 -13.76
C ASN A 175 6.23 -5.70 -14.23
N LEU A 176 4.92 -5.81 -14.45
CA LEU A 176 4.26 -7.05 -14.83
C LEU A 176 3.79 -7.00 -16.28
N ASP A 177 3.75 -8.15 -16.91
CA ASP A 177 3.05 -8.30 -18.18
C ASP A 177 1.51 -8.16 -17.99
N LYS A 178 0.78 -7.98 -19.08
CA LYS A 178 -0.67 -7.73 -19.06
C LYS A 178 -1.43 -8.82 -18.31
N LYS A 179 -1.09 -10.10 -18.52
CA LYS A 179 -1.75 -11.24 -17.88
C LYS A 179 -1.57 -11.20 -16.36
N ASN A 180 -0.35 -10.98 -15.87
CA ASN A 180 -0.07 -10.88 -14.44
C ASN A 180 -0.67 -9.60 -13.84
N SER A 181 -0.72 -8.49 -14.59
CA SER A 181 -1.38 -7.26 -14.17
C SER A 181 -2.89 -7.48 -13.94
N ASP A 182 -3.56 -8.17 -14.85
CA ASP A 182 -4.99 -8.48 -14.71
C ASP A 182 -5.26 -9.43 -13.52
N ILE A 183 -4.37 -10.39 -13.26
CA ILE A 183 -4.47 -11.26 -12.08
C ILE A 183 -4.34 -10.42 -10.79
N VAL A 184 -3.34 -9.54 -10.70
CA VAL A 184 -3.14 -8.68 -9.52
C VAL A 184 -4.31 -7.73 -9.33
N PHE A 185 -4.85 -7.17 -10.41
CA PHE A 185 -6.06 -6.35 -10.33
C PHE A 185 -7.25 -7.15 -9.78
N GLY A 186 -7.50 -8.36 -10.30
CA GLY A 186 -8.56 -9.24 -9.80
C GLY A 186 -8.43 -9.51 -8.30
N ILE A 187 -7.21 -9.77 -7.82
CA ILE A 187 -6.93 -9.94 -6.39
C ILE A 187 -7.34 -8.68 -5.59
N PHE A 188 -6.99 -7.49 -6.03
CA PHE A 188 -7.41 -6.26 -5.34
C PHE A 188 -8.92 -6.07 -5.36
N GLN A 189 -9.57 -6.38 -6.48
CA GLN A 189 -11.03 -6.35 -6.59
C GLN A 189 -11.70 -7.30 -5.59
N ASP A 190 -11.24 -8.55 -5.51
CA ASP A 190 -11.77 -9.56 -4.59
C ASP A 190 -11.55 -9.15 -3.13
N LEU A 191 -10.36 -8.62 -2.79
CA LEU A 191 -10.08 -8.10 -1.46
C LEU A 191 -11.04 -6.96 -1.06
N CYS A 192 -11.33 -6.03 -1.97
CA CYS A 192 -12.29 -4.96 -1.72
C CYS A 192 -13.72 -5.49 -1.61
N ALA A 193 -14.17 -6.29 -2.58
CA ALA A 193 -15.55 -6.76 -2.65
C ALA A 193 -15.91 -7.74 -1.52
N GLU A 194 -15.05 -8.75 -1.28
CA GLU A 194 -15.34 -9.86 -0.36
C GLU A 194 -14.87 -9.58 1.07
N LYS A 195 -13.67 -8.96 1.22
CA LYS A 195 -13.05 -8.70 2.53
C LYS A 195 -13.33 -7.30 3.06
N LYS A 196 -13.98 -6.44 2.27
CA LYS A 196 -14.17 -5.01 2.60
C LYS A 196 -12.85 -4.31 2.91
N GLN A 197 -11.75 -4.77 2.28
CA GLN A 197 -10.44 -4.18 2.43
C GLN A 197 -10.40 -2.82 1.74
N THR A 198 -9.93 -1.80 2.42
CA THR A 198 -9.71 -0.48 1.79
C THR A 198 -8.41 -0.51 1.00
N LEU A 199 -8.44 0.02 -0.21
CA LEU A 199 -7.32 0.05 -1.13
C LEU A 199 -7.05 1.47 -1.63
N LEU A 200 -5.79 1.89 -1.59
CA LEU A 200 -5.29 3.11 -2.22
C LEU A 200 -4.12 2.76 -3.14
N ILE A 201 -4.33 2.80 -4.43
CA ILE A 201 -3.34 2.40 -5.42
C ILE A 201 -2.93 3.59 -6.27
N VAL A 202 -1.65 3.91 -6.26
CA VAL A 202 -1.04 4.86 -7.21
C VAL A 202 -0.68 4.11 -8.47
N THR A 203 -1.11 4.62 -9.63
CA THR A 203 -0.77 4.03 -10.92
C THR A 203 -0.79 5.08 -12.04
N HIS A 204 -0.02 4.82 -13.11
CA HIS A 204 -0.13 5.55 -14.36
C HIS A 204 -1.00 4.78 -15.40
N ASP A 205 -1.43 3.56 -15.09
CA ASP A 205 -2.32 2.75 -15.92
C ASP A 205 -3.77 3.22 -15.73
N LEU A 206 -4.27 3.97 -16.74
CA LEU A 206 -5.64 4.48 -16.71
C LEU A 206 -6.69 3.38 -16.84
N ASP A 207 -6.38 2.27 -17.53
CA ASP A 207 -7.32 1.16 -17.66
C ASP A 207 -7.45 0.40 -16.33
N PHE A 208 -6.35 0.28 -15.58
CA PHE A 208 -6.39 -0.19 -14.20
C PHE A 208 -7.26 0.73 -13.33
N ALA A 209 -7.00 2.03 -13.38
CA ALA A 209 -7.67 3.01 -12.52
C ALA A 209 -9.19 3.11 -12.78
N LYS A 210 -9.63 3.05 -14.03
CA LYS A 210 -11.07 3.09 -14.39
C LYS A 210 -11.89 1.95 -13.81
N ARG A 211 -11.25 0.87 -13.39
CA ARG A 211 -11.89 -0.31 -12.79
C ARG A 211 -11.99 -0.22 -11.27
N SER A 212 -11.42 0.82 -10.63
CA SER A 212 -11.57 1.11 -9.19
C SER A 212 -12.88 1.86 -8.91
N ASP A 213 -13.33 1.88 -7.65
CA ASP A 213 -14.57 2.56 -7.25
C ASP A 213 -14.48 4.08 -7.40
N ARG A 214 -13.27 4.63 -7.20
CA ARG A 214 -13.01 6.08 -7.28
C ARG A 214 -11.63 6.35 -7.84
N VAL A 215 -11.53 7.34 -8.71
CA VAL A 215 -10.27 7.83 -9.27
C VAL A 215 -10.00 9.25 -8.76
N ILE A 216 -8.81 9.47 -8.23
CA ILE A 216 -8.28 10.79 -7.87
C ILE A 216 -7.22 11.14 -8.91
N GLU A 217 -7.46 12.17 -9.70
CA GLU A 217 -6.47 12.66 -10.67
C GLU A 217 -5.57 13.69 -10.03
N MET A 218 -4.24 13.49 -10.16
CA MET A 218 -3.22 14.44 -9.71
C MET A 218 -2.50 15.09 -10.88
N ARG A 219 -2.34 16.41 -10.79
CA ARG A 219 -1.56 17.19 -11.75
C ARG A 219 -0.76 18.26 -11.03
N ASP A 220 0.55 18.32 -11.30
CA ASP A 220 1.47 19.34 -10.76
C ASP A 220 1.33 19.55 -9.24
N GLY A 221 1.25 18.41 -8.50
CA GLY A 221 1.14 18.40 -7.04
C GLY A 221 -0.25 18.77 -6.49
N GLN A 222 -1.29 18.81 -7.30
CA GLN A 222 -2.66 19.13 -6.90
C GLN A 222 -3.64 18.03 -7.32
N ILE A 223 -4.75 17.90 -6.59
CA ILE A 223 -5.88 17.07 -6.99
C ILE A 223 -6.75 17.87 -7.95
N MET A 224 -7.07 17.28 -9.10
CA MET A 224 -7.99 17.84 -10.05
C MET A 224 -9.43 17.49 -9.63
N THR A 225 -10.25 18.49 -9.48
CA THR A 225 -11.69 18.37 -9.13
C THR A 225 -12.53 18.08 -10.36
#